data_00e55f2ba4288116994eb4366dfabf61
#
_entry.id   00e55f2ba4288116994eb4366dfabf61
#
_cell.length_a   1.000
_cell.length_b   1.000
_cell.length_c   1.000
_cell.angle_alpha   90.00
_cell.angle_beta   90.00
_cell.angle_gamma   90.00
#
_symmetry.space_group_name_H-M   'P 1'
#
loop_
_entity.id
_entity.type
_entity.pdbx_description
1 polymer ?
#
loop_
_entity_poly.entity_id
_entity_poly.type
_entity_poly.pdbx_seq_one_letter_code
_entity_poly.pdbx_strand_id
1 'polypeptide(L)'
;TGIMFQNRVPTNRKQETQNENRKAIHTNSAAKPLGAYPHARKAGNLLFLSGIGSRQPFDNKIPGLELDAEGNILKYDIEAECHSVFANVKAVLEASGSSWDKILDVTVFLTNMKKDFAVYNKIYGQYFEGIDACRTTVEVKSLPTPICIELKIIALIE
;
A
#
# COMPACT_ATOMS: atom_id res chain seq x y z
N THR A 1 -3.37 -49.10 -42.69
CA THR A 1 -2.75 -47.77 -42.63
C THR A 1 -3.61 -46.90 -41.73
N GLY A 2 -3.33 -46.91 -40.43
CA GLY A 2 -4.02 -46.10 -39.42
C GLY A 2 -3.32 -44.77 -39.26
N ILE A 3 -4.06 -43.69 -39.47
CA ILE A 3 -3.63 -42.33 -39.15
C ILE A 3 -3.96 -42.08 -37.68
N MET A 4 -2.94 -42.06 -36.81
CA MET A 4 -3.11 -41.60 -35.42
C MET A 4 -3.25 -40.08 -35.41
N PHE A 5 -4.43 -39.59 -35.07
CA PHE A 5 -4.62 -38.20 -34.67
C PHE A 5 -4.04 -38.03 -33.26
N GLN A 6 -2.89 -37.39 -33.17
CA GLN A 6 -2.38 -36.91 -31.90
C GLN A 6 -3.28 -35.74 -31.43
N ASN A 7 -4.08 -36.01 -30.43
CA ASN A 7 -4.77 -34.96 -29.67
C ASN A 7 -3.70 -34.10 -28.97
N ARG A 8 -3.35 -32.97 -29.56
CA ARG A 8 -2.64 -31.90 -28.85
C ARG A 8 -3.58 -31.30 -27.81
N VAL A 9 -3.35 -31.61 -26.56
CA VAL A 9 -3.91 -30.87 -25.44
C VAL A 9 -3.53 -29.39 -25.61
N PRO A 10 -4.47 -28.46 -25.66
CA PRO A 10 -4.13 -27.04 -25.75
C PRO A 10 -3.37 -26.62 -24.50
N THR A 11 -2.13 -26.24 -24.69
CA THR A 11 -1.23 -25.84 -23.65
C THR A 11 -1.78 -24.67 -22.83
N ASN A 12 -1.64 -24.80 -21.56
CA ASN A 12 -2.04 -24.02 -20.39
C ASN A 12 -1.62 -22.52 -20.38
N ARG A 13 -1.14 -21.96 -21.49
CA ARG A 13 -0.67 -20.55 -21.59
C ARG A 13 -1.75 -19.52 -21.25
N LYS A 14 -3.02 -19.77 -21.57
CA LYS A 14 -4.11 -18.83 -21.24
C LYS A 14 -4.47 -18.86 -19.75
N GLN A 15 -4.32 -20.00 -19.09
CA GLN A 15 -4.57 -20.11 -17.66
C GLN A 15 -3.37 -19.56 -16.85
N GLU A 16 -2.15 -19.72 -17.31
CA GLU A 16 -0.96 -19.15 -16.69
C GLU A 16 -0.94 -17.62 -16.79
N THR A 17 -1.26 -17.05 -17.96
CA THR A 17 -1.39 -15.59 -18.14
C THR A 17 -2.56 -15.01 -17.35
N GLN A 18 -3.66 -15.72 -17.19
CA GLN A 18 -4.76 -15.27 -16.35
C GLN A 18 -4.42 -15.32 -14.86
N ASN A 19 -3.61 -16.27 -14.42
CA ASN A 19 -3.14 -16.38 -13.04
C ASN A 19 -2.10 -15.31 -12.69
N GLU A 20 -1.19 -14.99 -13.60
CA GLU A 20 -0.21 -13.91 -13.39
C GLU A 20 -0.87 -12.52 -13.33
N ASN A 21 -1.95 -12.32 -14.10
CA ASN A 21 -2.71 -11.07 -14.09
C ASN A 21 -3.60 -10.87 -12.84
N ARG A 22 -3.60 -11.82 -11.89
CA ARG A 22 -4.43 -11.78 -10.68
C ARG A 22 -3.64 -12.16 -9.43
N LYS A 23 -2.35 -11.88 -9.41
CA LYS A 23 -1.46 -12.28 -8.32
C LYS A 23 -1.64 -11.42 -7.08
N ALA A 24 -1.76 -12.05 -5.92
CA ALA A 24 -1.63 -11.42 -4.61
C ALA A 24 -0.15 -11.26 -4.25
N ILE A 25 0.21 -10.12 -3.68
CA ILE A 25 1.58 -9.79 -3.28
C ILE A 25 1.68 -9.77 -1.76
N HIS A 26 2.64 -10.51 -1.23
CA HIS A 26 3.04 -10.51 0.16
C HIS A 26 4.51 -10.15 0.26
N THR A 27 4.88 -9.31 1.23
CA THR A 27 6.26 -8.90 1.44
C THR A 27 6.58 -8.79 2.93
N ASN A 28 7.82 -9.06 3.30
CA ASN A 28 8.34 -8.80 4.65
C ASN A 28 8.98 -7.40 4.78
N SER A 29 9.04 -6.63 3.69
CA SER A 29 9.63 -5.28 3.65
C SER A 29 8.69 -4.19 4.12
N ALA A 30 7.42 -4.50 4.37
CA ALA A 30 6.42 -3.64 4.97
C ALA A 30 5.78 -4.34 6.16
N ALA A 31 5.11 -3.58 7.03
CA ALA A 31 4.43 -4.15 8.18
C ALA A 31 3.42 -5.22 7.76
N LYS A 32 3.37 -6.32 8.52
CA LYS A 32 2.49 -7.45 8.23
C LYS A 32 1.01 -7.03 8.31
N PRO A 33 0.16 -7.46 7.35
CA PRO A 33 -1.27 -7.20 7.41
C PRO A 33 -1.90 -7.74 8.69
N LEU A 34 -2.86 -7.00 9.24
CA LEU A 34 -3.57 -7.35 10.47
C LEU A 34 -4.79 -8.24 10.24
N GLY A 35 -5.01 -8.73 9.04
CA GLY A 35 -6.15 -9.54 8.69
C GLY A 35 -5.92 -10.38 7.43
N ALA A 36 -7.00 -10.96 6.93
CA ALA A 36 -6.96 -11.86 5.76
C ALA A 36 -6.93 -11.07 4.45
N TYR A 37 -5.83 -10.36 4.19
CA TYR A 37 -5.62 -9.62 2.95
C TYR A 37 -4.13 -9.53 2.60
N PRO A 38 -3.78 -9.44 1.31
CA PRO A 38 -2.39 -9.24 0.87
C PRO A 38 -1.95 -7.79 1.05
N HIS A 39 -0.67 -7.50 0.88
CA HIS A 39 -0.16 -6.13 0.76
C HIS A 39 -0.66 -5.44 -0.51
N ALA A 40 -0.74 -6.19 -1.60
CA ALA A 40 -1.24 -5.69 -2.89
C ALA A 40 -1.82 -6.82 -3.73
N ARG A 41 -2.62 -6.45 -4.72
CA ARG A 41 -3.17 -7.36 -5.71
C ARG A 41 -3.08 -6.77 -7.11
N LYS A 42 -2.59 -7.58 -8.03
CA LYS A 42 -2.52 -7.25 -9.45
C LYS A 42 -3.85 -7.58 -10.13
N ALA A 43 -4.32 -6.68 -10.98
CA ALA A 43 -5.47 -6.88 -11.85
C ALA A 43 -5.18 -6.25 -13.22
N GLY A 44 -4.85 -7.07 -14.22
CA GLY A 44 -4.37 -6.58 -15.50
C GLY A 44 -3.07 -5.78 -15.33
N ASN A 45 -3.04 -4.54 -15.80
CA ASN A 45 -1.92 -3.61 -15.64
C ASN A 45 -2.09 -2.66 -14.44
N LEU A 46 -3.06 -2.91 -13.57
CA LEU A 46 -3.27 -2.16 -12.34
C LEU A 46 -2.80 -2.94 -11.13
N LEU A 47 -2.26 -2.20 -10.16
CA LEU A 47 -1.87 -2.70 -8.86
C LEU A 47 -2.68 -1.97 -7.78
N PHE A 48 -3.41 -2.74 -7.00
CA PHE A 48 -4.18 -2.25 -5.86
C PHE A 48 -3.43 -2.58 -4.58
N LEU A 49 -3.03 -1.56 -3.83
CA LEU A 49 -2.48 -1.76 -2.50
C LEU A 49 -3.62 -1.82 -1.48
N SER A 50 -3.51 -2.69 -0.50
CA SER A 50 -4.33 -2.59 0.72
C SER A 50 -3.98 -1.31 1.47
N GLY A 51 -4.82 -0.87 2.40
CA GLY A 51 -4.51 0.29 3.25
C GLY A 51 -3.15 0.10 3.93
N ILE A 52 -2.26 1.06 3.76
CA ILE A 52 -0.90 1.03 4.30
C ILE A 52 -0.78 2.12 5.37
N GLY A 53 -0.37 1.73 6.56
CA GLY A 53 -0.13 2.62 7.69
C GLY A 53 1.35 2.84 7.99
N SER A 54 1.60 3.52 9.10
CA SER A 54 2.93 3.94 9.53
C SER A 54 3.67 2.94 10.41
N ARG A 55 3.10 1.77 10.70
CA ARG A 55 3.80 0.73 11.46
C ARG A 55 5.06 0.30 10.72
N GLN A 56 6.18 0.28 11.42
CA GLN A 56 7.45 -0.17 10.85
C GLN A 56 7.44 -1.68 10.60
N PRO A 57 8.10 -2.17 9.52
CA PRO A 57 8.33 -3.59 9.36
C PRO A 57 9.19 -4.11 10.52
N PHE A 58 9.17 -5.41 10.78
CA PHE A 58 9.93 -6.15 11.79
C PHE A 58 9.46 -5.99 13.25
N ASP A 59 9.26 -4.76 13.76
CA ASP A 59 8.92 -4.54 15.17
C ASP A 59 7.49 -4.01 15.39
N ASN A 60 6.77 -3.65 14.31
CA ASN A 60 5.43 -3.04 14.33
C ASN A 60 5.34 -1.72 15.09
N LYS A 61 6.44 -1.09 15.43
CA LYS A 61 6.44 0.20 16.12
C LYS A 61 5.93 1.31 15.21
N ILE A 62 5.23 2.25 15.81
CA ILE A 62 4.78 3.47 15.15
C ILE A 62 5.71 4.59 15.60
N PRO A 63 6.49 5.21 14.68
CA PRO A 63 7.49 6.19 15.07
C PRO A 63 6.86 7.42 15.72
N GLY A 64 7.42 7.84 16.86
CA GLY A 64 6.98 9.01 17.61
C GLY A 64 5.70 8.84 18.44
N LEU A 65 5.14 7.63 18.50
CA LEU A 65 3.94 7.34 19.27
C LEU A 65 4.25 7.07 20.74
N GLU A 66 3.52 7.73 21.62
CA GLU A 66 3.48 7.44 23.07
C GLU A 66 2.05 7.13 23.48
N LEU A 67 1.85 6.01 24.17
CA LEU A 67 0.56 5.56 24.68
C LEU A 67 0.55 5.59 26.20
N ASP A 68 -0.64 5.80 26.78
CA ASP A 68 -0.85 5.60 28.22
C ASP A 68 -1.01 4.11 28.57
N ALA A 69 -1.23 3.79 29.85
CA ALA A 69 -1.38 2.42 30.33
C ALA A 69 -2.62 1.72 29.78
N GLU A 70 -3.64 2.45 29.34
CA GLU A 70 -4.88 1.96 28.74
C GLU A 70 -4.81 1.87 27.21
N GLY A 71 -3.69 2.28 26.59
CA GLY A 71 -3.49 2.27 25.15
C GLY A 71 -4.03 3.51 24.43
N ASN A 72 -4.35 4.58 25.15
CA ASN A 72 -4.73 5.85 24.53
C ASN A 72 -3.50 6.63 24.05
N ILE A 73 -3.64 7.36 22.95
CA ILE A 73 -2.58 8.18 22.39
C ILE A 73 -2.32 9.40 23.29
N LEU A 74 -1.14 9.48 23.89
CA LEU A 74 -0.65 10.66 24.61
C LEU A 74 0.04 11.63 23.67
N LYS A 75 0.82 11.10 22.72
CA LYS A 75 1.59 11.90 21.78
C LYS A 75 1.80 11.09 20.49
N TYR A 76 1.78 11.76 19.36
CA TYR A 76 2.20 11.21 18.08
C TYR A 76 2.96 12.26 17.25
N ASP A 77 3.67 11.80 16.24
CA ASP A 77 4.47 12.63 15.35
C ASP A 77 4.04 12.39 13.91
N ILE A 78 3.23 13.32 13.36
CA ILE A 78 2.72 13.21 11.98
C ILE A 78 3.86 13.19 10.96
N GLU A 79 4.93 13.96 11.17
CA GLU A 79 6.08 13.98 10.26
C GLU A 79 6.76 12.61 10.20
N ALA A 80 7.08 12.04 11.36
CA ALA A 80 7.70 10.72 11.44
C ALA A 80 6.80 9.63 10.83
N GLU A 81 5.49 9.70 11.07
CA GLU A 81 4.54 8.74 10.51
C GLU A 81 4.36 8.90 8.99
N CYS A 82 4.41 10.12 8.45
CA CYS A 82 4.41 10.35 6.99
C CYS A 82 5.60 9.67 6.32
N HIS A 83 6.81 9.88 6.82
CA HIS A 83 7.99 9.22 6.27
C HIS A 83 7.90 7.70 6.34
N SER A 84 7.39 7.16 7.45
CA SER A 84 7.21 5.73 7.64
C SER A 84 6.16 5.14 6.69
N VAL A 85 5.00 5.77 6.54
CA VAL A 85 3.95 5.27 5.64
C VAL A 85 4.41 5.32 4.18
N PHE A 86 5.12 6.36 3.76
CA PHE A 86 5.66 6.43 2.40
C PHE A 86 6.74 5.38 2.15
N ALA A 87 7.58 5.09 3.13
CA ALA A 87 8.56 3.99 3.04
C ALA A 87 7.87 2.63 2.89
N ASN A 88 6.79 2.38 3.62
CA ASN A 88 6.00 1.16 3.51
C ASN A 88 5.32 1.04 2.13
N VAL A 89 4.75 2.12 1.62
CA VAL A 89 4.16 2.16 0.27
C VAL A 89 5.21 1.83 -0.79
N LYS A 90 6.38 2.46 -0.71
CA LYS A 90 7.50 2.20 -1.63
C LYS A 90 7.92 0.74 -1.59
N ALA A 91 8.05 0.15 -0.41
CA ALA A 91 8.43 -1.25 -0.26
C ALA A 91 7.42 -2.21 -0.90
N VAL A 92 6.12 -1.94 -0.75
CA VAL A 92 5.06 -2.75 -1.38
C VAL A 92 5.07 -2.58 -2.90
N LEU A 93 5.23 -1.37 -3.42
CA LEU A 93 5.34 -1.12 -4.86
C LEU A 93 6.52 -1.89 -5.47
N GLU A 94 7.69 -1.80 -4.88
CA GLU A 94 8.90 -2.47 -5.36
C GLU A 94 8.78 -4.00 -5.28
N ALA A 95 8.23 -4.55 -4.20
CA ALA A 95 7.95 -5.97 -4.06
C ALA A 95 6.94 -6.49 -5.08
N SER A 96 6.11 -5.60 -5.62
CA SER A 96 5.09 -5.90 -6.62
C SER A 96 5.60 -5.75 -8.06
N GLY A 97 6.83 -5.28 -8.27
CA GLY A 97 7.37 -4.98 -9.60
C GLY A 97 6.90 -3.63 -10.18
N SER A 98 6.37 -2.75 -9.34
CA SER A 98 6.01 -1.38 -9.68
C SER A 98 7.06 -0.39 -9.14
N SER A 99 6.75 0.88 -9.16
CA SER A 99 7.63 1.94 -8.64
C SER A 99 6.82 3.18 -8.25
N TRP A 100 7.45 4.10 -7.53
CA TRP A 100 6.81 5.30 -7.01
C TRP A 100 6.20 6.18 -8.12
N ASP A 101 6.90 6.34 -9.22
CA ASP A 101 6.48 7.13 -10.40
C ASP A 101 5.27 6.54 -11.14
N LYS A 102 4.87 5.31 -10.82
CA LYS A 102 3.71 4.62 -11.40
C LYS A 102 2.44 4.75 -10.57
N ILE A 103 2.48 5.49 -9.46
CA ILE A 103 1.28 5.76 -8.65
C ILE A 103 0.30 6.61 -9.45
N LEU A 104 -0.96 6.16 -9.51
CA LEU A 104 -2.05 6.84 -10.23
C LEU A 104 -3.00 7.58 -9.31
N ASP A 105 -3.33 6.99 -8.16
CA ASP A 105 -4.36 7.49 -7.26
C ASP A 105 -4.01 7.21 -5.81
N VAL A 106 -4.21 8.21 -4.97
CA VAL A 106 -3.92 8.18 -3.54
C VAL A 106 -5.12 8.66 -2.76
N THR A 107 -5.61 7.84 -1.85
CA THR A 107 -6.54 8.26 -0.81
C THR A 107 -5.78 8.31 0.50
N VAL A 108 -5.81 9.45 1.15
CA VAL A 108 -5.14 9.71 2.43
C VAL A 108 -6.18 9.83 3.53
N PHE A 109 -6.02 9.03 4.58
CA PHE A 109 -6.84 9.06 5.79
C PHE A 109 -6.03 9.68 6.92
N LEU A 110 -6.51 10.80 7.47
CA LEU A 110 -5.94 11.46 8.64
C LEU A 110 -6.91 11.33 9.83
N THR A 111 -6.38 11.24 11.04
CA THR A 111 -7.22 11.22 12.25
C THR A 111 -7.45 12.62 12.84
N ASN A 112 -6.67 13.60 12.41
CA ASN A 112 -6.83 15.00 12.84
C ASN A 112 -6.44 15.97 11.71
N MET A 113 -7.35 16.25 10.82
CA MET A 113 -7.12 17.10 9.65
C MET A 113 -6.64 18.49 10.04
N LYS A 114 -7.30 19.12 11.01
CA LYS A 114 -7.00 20.49 11.43
C LYS A 114 -5.58 20.62 11.98
N LYS A 115 -5.14 19.64 12.76
CA LYS A 115 -3.79 19.65 13.37
C LYS A 115 -2.71 19.28 12.35
N ASP A 116 -2.96 18.32 11.48
CA ASP A 116 -1.91 17.61 10.75
C ASP A 116 -1.80 17.99 9.28
N PHE A 117 -2.86 18.59 8.69
CA PHE A 117 -2.91 18.82 7.24
C PHE A 117 -1.72 19.63 6.71
N ALA A 118 -1.34 20.72 7.36
CA ALA A 118 -0.28 21.59 6.85
C ALA A 118 1.08 20.88 6.79
N VAL A 119 1.43 20.12 7.83
CA VAL A 119 2.69 19.37 7.90
C VAL A 119 2.67 18.20 6.90
N TYR A 120 1.61 17.40 6.94
CA TYR A 120 1.43 16.29 6.02
C TYR A 120 1.47 16.75 4.55
N ASN A 121 0.75 17.83 4.21
CA ASN A 121 0.67 18.32 2.84
C ASN A 121 2.03 18.79 2.31
N LYS A 122 2.84 19.41 3.15
CA LYS A 122 4.22 19.80 2.81
C LYS A 122 5.10 18.58 2.51
N ILE A 123 5.04 17.56 3.35
CA ILE A 123 5.81 16.33 3.17
C ILE A 123 5.30 15.57 1.94
N TYR A 124 3.99 15.48 1.76
CA TYR A 124 3.38 14.89 0.57
C TYR A 124 3.93 15.52 -0.71
N GLY A 125 4.03 16.85 -0.77
CA GLY A 125 4.63 17.56 -1.91
C GLY A 125 6.06 17.12 -2.19
N GLN A 126 6.88 16.89 -1.18
CA GLN A 126 8.26 16.42 -1.33
C GLN A 126 8.36 15.04 -2.01
N TYR A 127 7.40 14.16 -1.76
CA TYR A 127 7.38 12.80 -2.32
C TYR A 127 6.66 12.70 -3.65
N PHE A 128 5.65 13.54 -3.89
CA PHE A 128 4.73 13.40 -5.02
C PHE A 128 4.86 14.48 -6.09
N GLU A 129 5.73 15.47 -5.92
CA GLU A 129 5.99 16.46 -6.95
C GLU A 129 6.45 15.79 -8.25
N GLY A 130 5.77 16.09 -9.36
CA GLY A 130 6.07 15.53 -10.68
C GLY A 130 5.54 14.11 -10.93
N ILE A 131 4.86 13.49 -9.96
CA ILE A 131 4.26 12.15 -10.12
C ILE A 131 2.88 12.23 -10.78
N ASP A 132 2.18 13.35 -10.61
CA ASP A 132 0.84 13.59 -11.17
C ASP A 132 -0.23 12.57 -10.73
N ALA A 133 -0.07 11.99 -9.54
CA ALA A 133 -1.08 11.13 -8.96
C ALA A 133 -2.30 11.93 -8.50
N CYS A 134 -3.49 11.43 -8.76
CA CYS A 134 -4.71 11.96 -8.16
C CYS A 134 -4.70 11.76 -6.64
N ARG A 135 -5.30 12.68 -5.89
CA ARG A 135 -5.36 12.59 -4.43
C ARG A 135 -6.72 12.98 -3.88
N THR A 136 -7.17 12.22 -2.90
CA THR A 136 -8.28 12.58 -2.02
C THR A 136 -7.81 12.45 -0.58
N THR A 137 -8.02 13.49 0.23
CA THR A 137 -7.66 13.48 1.65
C THR A 137 -8.92 13.64 2.50
N VAL A 138 -9.12 12.74 3.44
CA VAL A 138 -10.28 12.72 4.34
C VAL A 138 -9.85 12.53 5.80
N GLU A 139 -10.64 13.05 6.72
CA GLU A 139 -10.51 12.74 8.13
C GLU A 139 -11.39 11.57 8.50
N VAL A 140 -10.87 10.65 9.30
CA VAL A 140 -11.59 9.54 9.89
C VAL A 140 -11.49 9.58 11.40
N LYS A 141 -12.47 9.00 12.10
CA LYS A 141 -12.49 9.01 13.56
C LYS A 141 -11.31 8.23 14.16
N SER A 142 -10.99 7.09 13.59
CA SER A 142 -9.90 6.22 14.04
C SER A 142 -9.48 5.27 12.93
N LEU A 143 -8.32 4.66 13.10
CA LEU A 143 -7.77 3.63 12.23
C LEU A 143 -7.56 2.35 13.04
N PRO A 144 -7.39 1.17 12.41
CA PRO A 144 -7.29 -0.12 13.09
C PRO A 144 -6.17 -0.22 14.13
N THR A 145 -5.12 0.59 14.00
CA THR A 145 -4.04 0.73 14.98
C THR A 145 -3.91 2.21 15.36
N PRO A 146 -3.18 2.57 16.44
CA PRO A 146 -3.06 3.97 16.87
C PRO A 146 -2.14 4.80 15.95
N ILE A 147 -2.28 4.66 14.65
CA ILE A 147 -1.65 5.49 13.61
C ILE A 147 -2.47 6.76 13.37
N CYS A 148 -1.83 7.81 12.92
CA CYS A 148 -2.52 9.07 12.57
C CYS A 148 -2.68 9.29 11.06
N ILE A 149 -2.11 8.41 10.23
CA ILE A 149 -2.18 8.45 8.78
C ILE A 149 -2.21 7.05 8.18
N GLU A 150 -3.05 6.87 7.16
CA GLU A 150 -3.09 5.67 6.32
C GLU A 150 -3.28 6.08 4.86
N LEU A 151 -2.70 5.32 3.93
CA LEU A 151 -2.84 5.54 2.50
C LEU A 151 -3.47 4.34 1.81
N LYS A 152 -4.36 4.62 0.84
CA LYS A 152 -4.84 3.67 -0.16
C LYS A 152 -4.27 4.09 -1.52
N ILE A 153 -3.61 3.17 -2.22
CA ILE A 153 -2.88 3.44 -3.46
C ILE A 153 -3.36 2.53 -4.58
N ILE A 154 -3.49 3.11 -5.78
CA ILE A 154 -3.60 2.40 -7.05
C ILE A 154 -2.43 2.85 -7.91
N ALA A 155 -1.72 1.89 -8.51
CA ALA A 155 -0.56 2.14 -9.35
C ALA A 155 -0.64 1.34 -10.66
N LEU A 156 0.17 1.73 -11.63
CA LEU A 156 0.42 0.90 -12.82
C LEU A 156 1.43 -0.20 -12.50
N ILE A 157 1.29 -1.30 -13.20
CA ILE A 157 2.26 -2.38 -13.27
C ILE A 157 2.38 -2.80 -14.72
N GLU A 158 3.55 -2.63 -15.27
CA GLU A 158 3.84 -2.91 -16.68
C GLU A 158 4.74 -4.15 -16.81
#